data_8f6b17a5290c260445e1aa8a6f9e4a4e
#
_entry.id   8f6b17a5290c260445e1aa8a6f9e4a4e
#
_cell.length_a   1.000
_cell.length_b   1.000
_cell.length_c   1.000
_cell.angle_alpha   90.00
_cell.angle_beta   90.00
_cell.angle_gamma   90.00
#
_symmetry.space_group_name_H-M   'P 1'
#
loop_
_entity.id
_entity.type
_entity.pdbx_description
1 polymer ?
#
loop_
_entity_poly.entity_id
_entity_poly.type
_entity_poly.pdbx_seq_one_letter_code
_entity_poly.pdbx_strand_id
1 'polypeptide(L)'
;MQIVRCLSLVAVAALAGCATVQPSPKSLIAHRGESADAPENTLPAFRLAVDRGFGFECDLYLSKDGRVFTFHDRTLARTTGGANTSAVGDVSWEETLSKLDVGSWGKWAESQYKGTRPALLEDVLALARNGRRIYLEIKSGPEIVPVIKAVLSAQKNATPRNVLFIAFSKEVCASVKDLLPDYTVYWLAGVRVGKGNAARAVTEAEIVAGAREARADGVDLQFDPDVIDKAFVAEVKKAGLSFHVWTIDTLPEAMRAFAVGADTVTTNRAKDLYEEYCLLYAPQSETRDPFADRTIDGALPLMP
;
A
#
# COMPACT_ATOMS: atom_id res chain seq x y z
N MET A 1 62.16 -35.57 17.59
CA MET A 1 61.68 -34.16 17.57
C MET A 1 60.38 -34.14 16.79
N GLN A 2 59.26 -34.33 17.49
CA GLN A 2 57.93 -34.42 16.88
C GLN A 2 57.26 -33.03 17.05
N ILE A 3 56.88 -32.43 15.92
CA ILE A 3 56.12 -31.17 15.89
C ILE A 3 54.62 -31.53 15.91
N VAL A 4 53.98 -31.21 17.03
CA VAL A 4 52.55 -31.29 17.16
C VAL A 4 51.91 -30.04 16.53
N ARG A 5 51.16 -30.21 15.44
CA ARG A 5 50.33 -29.16 14.87
C ARG A 5 48.98 -29.11 15.59
N CYS A 6 48.75 -28.07 16.38
CA CYS A 6 47.44 -27.74 16.88
C CYS A 6 46.58 -27.19 15.72
N LEU A 7 45.56 -27.95 15.34
CA LEU A 7 44.46 -27.45 14.52
C LEU A 7 43.42 -26.77 15.43
N SER A 8 43.38 -25.44 15.34
CA SER A 8 42.30 -24.66 15.95
C SER A 8 41.04 -24.79 15.11
N LEU A 9 40.06 -25.53 15.62
CA LEU A 9 38.70 -25.50 15.09
C LEU A 9 38.07 -24.14 15.42
N VAL A 10 37.89 -23.30 14.41
CA VAL A 10 37.01 -22.15 14.52
C VAL A 10 35.57 -22.63 14.33
N ALA A 11 34.84 -22.72 15.41
CA ALA A 11 33.40 -22.97 15.38
C ALA A 11 32.72 -21.72 14.81
N VAL A 12 32.29 -21.77 13.57
CA VAL A 12 31.36 -20.78 13.00
C VAL A 12 29.99 -21.04 13.62
N ALA A 13 29.65 -20.26 14.64
CA ALA A 13 28.30 -20.21 15.16
C ALA A 13 27.41 -19.64 14.06
N ALA A 14 26.61 -20.49 13.43
CA ALA A 14 25.53 -20.07 12.56
C ALA A 14 24.48 -19.34 13.43
N LEU A 15 24.56 -18.01 13.44
CA LEU A 15 23.46 -17.17 13.90
C LEU A 15 22.30 -17.43 12.93
N ALA A 16 21.31 -18.21 13.40
CA ALA A 16 20.00 -18.28 12.78
C ALA A 16 19.37 -16.87 12.90
N GLY A 17 19.80 -15.96 12.05
CA GLY A 17 19.20 -14.66 11.89
C GLY A 17 17.81 -14.85 11.32
N CYS A 18 16.78 -14.39 12.02
CA CYS A 18 15.47 -14.19 11.47
C CYS A 18 15.65 -13.41 10.16
N ALA A 19 15.33 -14.02 9.02
CA ALA A 19 15.51 -13.37 7.71
C ALA A 19 14.62 -12.12 7.69
N THR A 20 15.24 -10.96 7.71
CA THR A 20 14.51 -9.68 7.58
C THR A 20 14.02 -9.54 6.15
N VAL A 21 12.79 -9.04 5.98
CA VAL A 21 12.26 -8.70 4.66
C VAL A 21 13.15 -7.60 4.05
N GLN A 22 13.39 -7.71 2.76
CA GLN A 22 14.19 -6.75 2.01
C GLN A 22 13.28 -6.03 0.99
N PRO A 23 13.65 -4.81 0.54
CA PRO A 23 12.97 -4.16 -0.56
C PRO A 23 12.86 -5.07 -1.78
N SER A 24 11.66 -5.20 -2.27
CA SER A 24 11.35 -6.04 -3.44
C SER A 24 10.02 -5.59 -4.04
N PRO A 25 9.70 -5.99 -5.28
CA PRO A 25 8.38 -5.73 -5.84
C PRO A 25 7.19 -6.31 -5.06
N LYS A 26 7.45 -7.23 -4.11
CA LYS A 26 6.40 -7.80 -3.24
C LYS A 26 6.27 -7.09 -1.90
N SER A 27 7.32 -6.44 -1.42
CA SER A 27 7.36 -5.78 -0.12
C SER A 27 7.22 -4.25 -0.21
N LEU A 28 7.38 -3.66 -1.40
CA LEU A 28 7.09 -2.26 -1.67
C LEU A 28 5.69 -2.14 -2.30
N ILE A 29 4.85 -1.29 -1.73
CA ILE A 29 3.48 -1.03 -2.18
C ILE A 29 3.42 0.40 -2.73
N ALA A 30 3.03 0.55 -3.99
CA ALA A 30 2.93 1.85 -4.64
C ALA A 30 1.71 2.63 -4.11
N HIS A 31 1.96 3.69 -3.32
CA HIS A 31 0.95 4.53 -2.67
C HIS A 31 0.14 5.31 -3.71
N ARG A 32 -1.17 5.06 -3.78
CA ARG A 32 -2.08 5.61 -4.80
C ARG A 32 -1.65 5.28 -6.22
N GLY A 33 -1.05 4.09 -6.41
CA GLY A 33 -0.31 3.71 -7.60
C GLY A 33 1.11 4.28 -7.64
N GLU A 34 1.77 4.27 -8.77
CA GLU A 34 3.07 4.92 -8.99
C GLU A 34 2.93 6.44 -9.05
N SER A 35 2.57 7.05 -7.92
CA SER A 35 2.19 8.47 -7.82
C SER A 35 3.35 9.45 -8.03
N ALA A 36 4.60 8.98 -8.02
CA ALA A 36 5.75 9.77 -8.48
C ALA A 36 5.71 10.01 -9.99
N ASP A 37 5.25 9.04 -10.79
CA ASP A 37 5.36 8.98 -12.24
C ASP A 37 4.03 9.19 -12.99
N ALA A 38 2.88 9.10 -12.29
CA ALA A 38 1.55 9.37 -12.84
C ALA A 38 0.63 10.00 -11.76
N PRO A 39 -0.47 10.67 -12.14
CA PRO A 39 -1.39 11.25 -11.17
C PRO A 39 -1.95 10.21 -10.21
N GLU A 40 -1.91 10.51 -8.92
CA GLU A 40 -2.38 9.63 -7.85
C GLU A 40 -3.82 9.15 -8.05
N ASN A 41 -4.12 7.93 -7.58
CA ASN A 41 -5.48 7.35 -7.61
C ASN A 41 -6.10 7.29 -9.02
N THR A 42 -5.29 7.05 -10.04
CA THR A 42 -5.73 6.92 -11.43
C THR A 42 -5.30 5.62 -12.07
N LEU A 43 -6.04 5.15 -13.09
CA LEU A 43 -5.66 3.94 -13.82
C LEU A 43 -4.25 3.99 -14.42
N PRO A 44 -3.74 5.11 -14.97
CA PRO A 44 -2.34 5.21 -15.37
C PRO A 44 -1.36 4.90 -14.25
N ALA A 45 -1.55 5.45 -13.04
CA ALA A 45 -0.68 5.18 -11.89
C ALA A 45 -0.74 3.72 -11.44
N PHE A 46 -1.93 3.10 -11.42
CA PHE A 46 -2.10 1.70 -11.05
C PHE A 46 -1.50 0.74 -12.10
N ARG A 47 -1.67 1.03 -13.39
CA ARG A 47 -1.05 0.25 -14.47
C ARG A 47 0.46 0.27 -14.39
N LEU A 48 1.06 1.45 -14.17
CA LEU A 48 2.50 1.56 -13.97
C LEU A 48 2.99 0.68 -12.80
N ALA A 49 2.28 0.66 -11.67
CA ALA A 49 2.63 -0.20 -10.54
C ALA A 49 2.59 -1.68 -10.95
N VAL A 50 1.52 -2.13 -11.62
CA VAL A 50 1.36 -3.52 -12.09
C VAL A 50 2.43 -3.88 -13.11
N ASP A 51 2.70 -3.04 -14.09
CA ASP A 51 3.67 -3.26 -15.17
C ASP A 51 5.10 -3.35 -14.62
N ARG A 52 5.40 -2.59 -13.58
CA ARG A 52 6.67 -2.64 -12.83
C ARG A 52 6.70 -3.78 -11.80
N GLY A 53 5.58 -4.51 -11.62
CA GLY A 53 5.42 -5.69 -10.75
C GLY A 53 5.27 -5.36 -9.29
N PHE A 54 4.90 -4.16 -8.93
CA PHE A 54 4.52 -3.81 -7.57
C PHE A 54 3.06 -4.14 -7.28
N GLY A 55 2.74 -4.36 -5.99
CA GLY A 55 1.41 -4.13 -5.48
C GLY A 55 1.15 -2.63 -5.39
N PHE A 56 -0.10 -2.23 -5.28
CA PHE A 56 -0.45 -0.83 -5.11
C PHE A 56 -1.56 -0.64 -4.08
N GLU A 57 -1.61 0.55 -3.56
CA GLU A 57 -2.67 1.03 -2.68
C GLU A 57 -3.53 2.04 -3.45
N CYS A 58 -4.82 2.15 -3.10
CA CYS A 58 -5.73 3.17 -3.57
C CYS A 58 -6.81 3.51 -2.54
N ASP A 59 -7.23 4.77 -2.54
CA ASP A 59 -8.25 5.32 -1.65
C ASP A 59 -9.65 5.21 -2.26
N LEU A 60 -10.63 4.69 -1.53
CA LEU A 60 -11.99 4.47 -2.01
C LEU A 60 -13.02 5.37 -1.34
N TYR A 61 -13.85 5.99 -2.16
CA TYR A 61 -15.04 6.70 -1.75
C TYR A 61 -16.31 6.12 -2.39
N LEU A 62 -17.44 6.35 -1.74
CA LEU A 62 -18.76 6.10 -2.29
C LEU A 62 -19.34 7.41 -2.83
N SER A 63 -19.76 7.43 -4.11
CA SER A 63 -20.45 8.56 -4.71
C SER A 63 -21.90 8.65 -4.26
N LYS A 64 -22.53 9.81 -4.45
CA LYS A 64 -23.93 10.05 -4.11
C LYS A 64 -24.89 9.07 -4.80
N ASP A 65 -24.57 8.62 -6.00
CA ASP A 65 -25.33 7.65 -6.79
C ASP A 65 -24.86 6.20 -6.64
N GLY A 66 -24.06 5.91 -5.59
CA GLY A 66 -23.72 4.55 -5.17
C GLY A 66 -22.61 3.87 -5.97
N ARG A 67 -21.71 4.62 -6.65
CA ARG A 67 -20.54 4.04 -7.31
C ARG A 67 -19.31 4.15 -6.40
N VAL A 68 -18.51 3.10 -6.36
CA VAL A 68 -17.22 3.11 -5.63
C VAL A 68 -16.11 3.52 -6.58
N PHE A 69 -15.35 4.54 -6.20
CA PHE A 69 -14.31 5.14 -7.04
C PHE A 69 -13.10 5.58 -6.22
N THR A 70 -11.99 5.84 -6.92
CA THR A 70 -10.72 6.20 -6.28
C THR A 70 -10.57 7.70 -6.14
N PHE A 71 -10.32 8.16 -4.90
CA PHE A 71 -10.02 9.54 -4.59
C PHE A 71 -9.45 9.67 -3.17
N HIS A 72 -8.53 10.61 -2.90
CA HIS A 72 -7.94 10.74 -1.56
C HIS A 72 -8.61 11.79 -0.67
N ASP A 73 -8.76 13.01 -1.18
CA ASP A 73 -9.16 14.15 -0.37
C ASP A 73 -10.68 14.15 -0.08
N ARG A 74 -11.09 14.87 0.95
CA ARG A 74 -12.52 15.04 1.25
C ARG A 74 -13.25 15.97 0.28
N THR A 75 -12.50 16.75 -0.50
CA THR A 75 -13.04 17.64 -1.54
C THR A 75 -12.29 17.43 -2.85
N LEU A 76 -12.93 17.76 -3.95
CA LEU A 76 -12.39 17.63 -5.29
C LEU A 76 -11.33 18.69 -5.65
N ALA A 77 -11.09 19.68 -4.78
CA ALA A 77 -10.35 20.90 -5.10
C ALA A 77 -8.92 20.68 -5.60
N ARG A 78 -8.11 19.89 -4.88
CA ARG A 78 -6.66 19.78 -5.16
C ARG A 78 -6.39 19.14 -6.51
N THR A 79 -6.97 17.99 -6.76
CA THR A 79 -6.70 17.19 -7.98
C THR A 79 -7.50 17.65 -9.22
N THR A 80 -8.36 18.67 -9.06
CA THR A 80 -9.00 19.36 -10.18
C THR A 80 -8.41 20.75 -10.44
N GLY A 81 -7.29 21.09 -9.78
CA GLY A 81 -6.71 22.44 -9.89
C GLY A 81 -7.63 23.56 -9.42
N GLY A 82 -8.58 23.28 -8.53
CA GLY A 82 -9.58 24.22 -8.03
C GLY A 82 -10.83 24.36 -8.91
N ALA A 83 -10.92 23.62 -10.02
CA ALA A 83 -12.08 23.68 -10.92
C ALA A 83 -13.38 23.16 -10.27
N ASN A 84 -13.26 22.26 -9.29
CA ASN A 84 -14.39 21.77 -8.48
C ASN A 84 -13.97 21.68 -7.01
N THR A 85 -14.78 22.24 -6.10
CA THR A 85 -14.51 22.27 -4.65
C THR A 85 -15.52 21.47 -3.83
N SER A 86 -16.41 20.72 -4.48
CA SER A 86 -17.46 19.94 -3.82
C SER A 86 -16.87 18.88 -2.89
N ALA A 87 -17.61 18.51 -1.86
CA ALA A 87 -17.29 17.35 -1.04
C ALA A 87 -17.47 16.07 -1.88
N VAL A 88 -16.53 15.16 -1.75
CA VAL A 88 -16.41 13.95 -2.58
C VAL A 88 -17.64 13.04 -2.49
N GLY A 89 -18.20 12.86 -1.28
CA GLY A 89 -19.40 12.02 -1.07
C GLY A 89 -20.71 12.65 -1.54
N ASP A 90 -20.73 13.96 -1.84
CA ASP A 90 -21.95 14.69 -2.19
C ASP A 90 -22.19 14.75 -3.70
N VAL A 91 -21.27 14.24 -4.51
CA VAL A 91 -21.34 14.31 -5.98
C VAL A 91 -21.67 12.95 -6.59
N SER A 92 -22.43 13.00 -7.70
CA SER A 92 -22.79 11.83 -8.50
C SER A 92 -21.64 11.44 -9.42
N TRP A 93 -21.43 10.16 -9.62
CA TRP A 93 -20.51 9.64 -10.62
C TRP A 93 -20.98 10.06 -12.02
N GLU A 94 -22.22 9.77 -12.36
CA GLU A 94 -22.74 9.99 -13.71
C GLU A 94 -22.77 11.49 -14.11
N GLU A 95 -23.13 12.36 -13.18
CA GLU A 95 -23.29 13.79 -13.48
C GLU A 95 -21.96 14.54 -13.42
N THR A 96 -21.03 14.13 -12.53
CA THR A 96 -19.86 14.92 -12.19
C THR A 96 -18.55 14.13 -12.30
N LEU A 97 -18.36 13.07 -11.48
CA LEU A 97 -17.07 12.42 -11.29
C LEU A 97 -16.53 11.79 -12.57
N SER A 98 -17.40 11.18 -13.38
CA SER A 98 -17.02 10.57 -14.67
C SER A 98 -16.53 11.56 -15.72
N LYS A 99 -16.68 12.86 -15.47
CA LYS A 99 -16.29 13.95 -16.39
C LYS A 99 -15.12 14.78 -15.85
N LEU A 100 -14.69 14.54 -14.61
CA LEU A 100 -13.59 15.28 -14.00
C LEU A 100 -12.26 14.93 -14.65
N ASP A 101 -11.45 15.94 -14.86
CA ASP A 101 -10.02 15.78 -15.15
C ASP A 101 -9.25 15.85 -13.82
N VAL A 102 -8.70 14.70 -13.39
CA VAL A 102 -7.81 14.57 -12.24
C VAL A 102 -6.37 14.31 -12.67
N GLY A 103 -6.08 14.46 -13.95
CA GLY A 103 -4.75 14.26 -14.53
C GLY A 103 -4.00 15.55 -14.89
N SER A 104 -4.61 16.73 -14.69
CA SER A 104 -4.05 18.03 -15.12
C SER A 104 -3.89 19.02 -13.96
N TRP A 105 -3.31 18.59 -12.83
CA TRP A 105 -3.10 19.44 -11.66
C TRP A 105 -1.64 19.40 -11.19
N GLY A 106 -1.19 20.46 -10.52
CA GLY A 106 0.17 20.56 -9.98
C GLY A 106 1.23 20.27 -11.06
N LYS A 107 2.12 19.31 -10.79
CA LYS A 107 3.18 18.89 -11.73
C LYS A 107 2.66 18.22 -13.01
N TRP A 108 1.38 17.85 -13.05
CA TRP A 108 0.75 17.16 -14.17
C TRP A 108 0.02 18.08 -15.15
N ALA A 109 -0.04 19.41 -14.89
CA ALA A 109 -0.85 20.37 -15.65
C ALA A 109 -0.64 20.29 -17.17
N GLU A 110 0.62 20.12 -17.60
CA GLU A 110 1.00 20.02 -19.02
C GLU A 110 1.46 18.61 -19.41
N SER A 111 1.00 17.58 -18.69
CA SER A 111 1.42 16.21 -18.93
C SER A 111 0.52 15.48 -19.94
N GLN A 112 0.98 14.29 -20.37
CA GLN A 112 0.19 13.35 -21.19
C GLN A 112 -1.07 12.83 -20.49
N TYR A 113 -1.25 13.11 -19.20
CA TYR A 113 -2.36 12.62 -18.38
C TYR A 113 -3.58 13.51 -18.39
N LYS A 114 -3.57 14.59 -19.18
CA LYS A 114 -4.72 15.48 -19.36
C LYS A 114 -5.98 14.70 -19.76
N GLY A 115 -7.08 14.97 -19.05
CA GLY A 115 -8.37 14.28 -19.25
C GLY A 115 -8.47 12.94 -18.56
N THR A 116 -7.47 12.55 -17.74
CA THR A 116 -7.58 11.35 -16.88
C THR A 116 -8.66 11.54 -15.83
N ARG A 117 -9.50 10.52 -15.66
CA ARG A 117 -10.64 10.51 -14.74
C ARG A 117 -10.31 9.75 -13.47
N PRO A 118 -11.05 9.95 -12.36
CA PRO A 118 -11.05 9.01 -11.25
C PRO A 118 -11.35 7.59 -11.75
N ALA A 119 -10.82 6.56 -11.11
CA ALA A 119 -11.06 5.18 -11.52
C ALA A 119 -12.26 4.59 -10.76
N LEU A 120 -13.11 3.81 -11.43
CA LEU A 120 -14.08 2.96 -10.75
C LEU A 120 -13.41 1.75 -10.12
N LEU A 121 -13.96 1.24 -9.02
CA LEU A 121 -13.44 0.06 -8.35
C LEU A 121 -13.36 -1.15 -9.30
N GLU A 122 -14.33 -1.31 -10.21
CA GLU A 122 -14.35 -2.37 -11.23
C GLU A 122 -13.08 -2.34 -12.11
N ASP A 123 -12.67 -1.14 -12.53
CA ASP A 123 -11.49 -0.95 -13.38
C ASP A 123 -10.20 -1.19 -12.60
N VAL A 124 -10.16 -0.80 -11.32
CA VAL A 124 -9.05 -1.09 -10.41
C VAL A 124 -8.89 -2.60 -10.22
N LEU A 125 -9.99 -3.30 -9.93
CA LEU A 125 -9.97 -4.74 -9.69
C LEU A 125 -9.65 -5.54 -10.97
N ALA A 126 -9.95 -5.01 -12.16
CA ALA A 126 -9.54 -5.61 -13.43
C ALA A 126 -8.01 -5.71 -13.57
N LEU A 127 -7.25 -4.91 -12.82
CA LEU A 127 -5.79 -4.94 -12.76
C LEU A 127 -5.24 -6.02 -11.81
N ALA A 128 -6.10 -6.72 -11.06
CA ALA A 128 -5.64 -7.74 -10.11
C ALA A 128 -4.85 -8.86 -10.79
N ARG A 129 -3.68 -9.20 -10.24
CA ARG A 129 -2.76 -10.22 -10.75
C ARG A 129 -2.30 -11.13 -9.61
N ASN A 130 -2.03 -12.39 -9.92
CA ASN A 130 -1.46 -13.31 -8.95
C ASN A 130 -0.08 -12.83 -8.48
N GLY A 131 0.16 -12.93 -7.17
CA GLY A 131 1.43 -12.55 -6.55
C GLY A 131 1.63 -11.04 -6.38
N ARG A 132 0.61 -10.21 -6.66
CA ARG A 132 0.58 -8.77 -6.37
C ARG A 132 -0.65 -8.45 -5.55
N ARG A 133 -0.52 -7.54 -4.59
CA ARG A 133 -1.62 -7.15 -3.71
C ARG A 133 -2.13 -5.77 -4.05
N ILE A 134 -3.44 -5.63 -4.05
CA ILE A 134 -4.15 -4.35 -4.11
C ILE A 134 -4.64 -4.05 -2.70
N TYR A 135 -4.19 -2.93 -2.15
CA TYR A 135 -4.59 -2.40 -0.86
C TYR A 135 -5.71 -1.38 -1.09
N LEU A 136 -6.90 -1.69 -0.64
CA LEU A 136 -8.08 -0.84 -0.79
C LEU A 136 -8.31 -0.06 0.51
N GLU A 137 -7.90 1.22 0.56
CA GLU A 137 -8.20 2.08 1.69
C GLU A 137 -9.64 2.58 1.62
N ILE A 138 -10.44 2.26 2.62
CA ILE A 138 -11.83 2.74 2.71
C ILE A 138 -11.85 4.08 3.44
N LYS A 139 -12.19 5.15 2.70
CA LYS A 139 -12.32 6.54 3.22
C LYS A 139 -13.76 6.88 3.64
N SER A 140 -14.76 6.24 3.05
CA SER A 140 -16.16 6.36 3.44
C SER A 140 -16.48 5.57 4.70
N GLY A 141 -17.69 5.68 5.24
CA GLY A 141 -18.16 4.85 6.34
C GLY A 141 -18.47 3.40 5.93
N PRO A 142 -19.00 2.59 6.86
CA PRO A 142 -19.26 1.17 6.61
C PRO A 142 -20.34 0.92 5.53
N GLU A 143 -21.13 1.92 5.15
CA GLU A 143 -22.14 1.86 4.09
C GLU A 143 -21.56 1.53 2.70
N ILE A 144 -20.28 1.76 2.47
CA ILE A 144 -19.60 1.40 1.22
C ILE A 144 -19.36 -0.12 1.08
N VAL A 145 -19.24 -0.85 2.20
CA VAL A 145 -18.79 -2.25 2.20
C VAL A 145 -19.77 -3.19 1.45
N PRO A 146 -21.09 -3.08 1.59
CA PRO A 146 -22.02 -3.87 0.77
C PRO A 146 -21.87 -3.62 -0.74
N VAL A 147 -21.57 -2.39 -1.15
CA VAL A 147 -21.36 -2.04 -2.56
C VAL A 147 -20.05 -2.65 -3.07
N ILE A 148 -18.95 -2.55 -2.30
CA ILE A 148 -17.68 -3.22 -2.61
C ILE A 148 -17.88 -4.73 -2.76
N LYS A 149 -18.64 -5.36 -1.86
CA LYS A 149 -18.95 -6.80 -1.93
C LYS A 149 -19.65 -7.17 -3.24
N ALA A 150 -20.61 -6.37 -3.69
CA ALA A 150 -21.29 -6.59 -4.95
C ALA A 150 -20.33 -6.49 -6.14
N VAL A 151 -19.43 -5.48 -6.17
CA VAL A 151 -18.43 -5.32 -7.21
C VAL A 151 -17.44 -6.49 -7.21
N LEU A 152 -16.90 -6.89 -6.06
CA LEU A 152 -15.97 -8.02 -5.92
C LEU A 152 -16.60 -9.33 -6.43
N SER A 153 -17.89 -9.55 -6.16
CA SER A 153 -18.59 -10.75 -6.59
C SER A 153 -18.66 -10.90 -8.11
N ALA A 154 -18.57 -9.79 -8.85
CA ALA A 154 -18.54 -9.76 -10.31
C ALA A 154 -17.11 -9.89 -10.89
N GLN A 155 -16.06 -9.80 -10.07
CA GLN A 155 -14.66 -9.74 -10.50
C GLN A 155 -13.91 -11.04 -10.15
N LYS A 156 -13.87 -12.00 -11.08
CA LYS A 156 -13.28 -13.33 -10.85
C LYS A 156 -11.78 -13.34 -10.53
N ASN A 157 -11.04 -12.33 -10.99
CA ASN A 157 -9.60 -12.18 -10.77
C ASN A 157 -9.25 -11.48 -9.45
N ALA A 158 -10.19 -10.77 -8.83
CA ALA A 158 -10.05 -10.13 -7.53
C ALA A 158 -10.47 -11.09 -6.41
N THR A 159 -9.51 -11.59 -5.66
CA THR A 159 -9.69 -12.65 -4.66
C THR A 159 -9.03 -12.25 -3.34
N PRO A 160 -9.34 -12.91 -2.21
CA PRO A 160 -8.66 -12.66 -0.94
C PRO A 160 -7.13 -12.86 -0.96
N ARG A 161 -6.59 -13.46 -2.03
CA ARG A 161 -5.13 -13.65 -2.20
C ARG A 161 -4.42 -12.41 -2.74
N ASN A 162 -5.13 -11.58 -3.49
CA ASN A 162 -4.56 -10.42 -4.18
C ASN A 162 -5.25 -9.09 -3.89
N VAL A 163 -6.33 -9.10 -3.10
CA VAL A 163 -7.03 -7.89 -2.62
C VAL A 163 -7.12 -7.95 -1.10
N LEU A 164 -6.84 -6.84 -0.45
CA LEU A 164 -7.03 -6.65 0.99
C LEU A 164 -7.55 -5.23 1.27
N PHE A 165 -8.02 -5.01 2.48
CA PHE A 165 -8.59 -3.74 2.91
C PHE A 165 -7.73 -3.09 3.98
N ILE A 166 -7.69 -1.77 3.96
CA ILE A 166 -7.11 -0.95 5.01
C ILE A 166 -8.09 0.17 5.38
N ALA A 167 -8.16 0.56 6.63
CA ALA A 167 -9.00 1.67 7.07
C ALA A 167 -8.54 2.23 8.42
N PHE A 168 -8.70 3.55 8.62
CA PHE A 168 -8.54 4.20 9.92
C PHE A 168 -9.71 3.91 10.86
N SER A 169 -10.94 3.79 10.32
CA SER A 169 -12.13 3.48 11.10
C SER A 169 -12.16 2.02 11.50
N LYS A 170 -12.16 1.76 12.81
CA LYS A 170 -12.32 0.42 13.37
C LYS A 170 -13.68 -0.20 12.99
N GLU A 171 -14.72 0.64 12.91
CA GLU A 171 -16.06 0.22 12.50
C GLU A 171 -16.06 -0.26 11.04
N VAL A 172 -15.36 0.43 10.15
CA VAL A 172 -15.17 -0.01 8.76
C VAL A 172 -14.44 -1.33 8.70
N CYS A 173 -13.32 -1.48 9.44
CA CYS A 173 -12.59 -2.74 9.52
C CYS A 173 -13.51 -3.90 9.97
N ALA A 174 -14.27 -3.69 11.05
CA ALA A 174 -15.20 -4.68 11.57
C ALA A 174 -16.31 -5.03 10.54
N SER A 175 -16.85 -4.03 9.84
CA SER A 175 -17.85 -4.24 8.78
C SER A 175 -17.30 -5.05 7.61
N VAL A 176 -16.05 -4.84 7.22
CA VAL A 176 -15.38 -5.69 6.20
C VAL A 176 -15.31 -7.13 6.70
N LYS A 177 -14.88 -7.37 7.95
CA LYS A 177 -14.80 -8.73 8.52
C LYS A 177 -16.18 -9.41 8.63
N ASP A 178 -17.25 -8.64 8.83
CA ASP A 178 -18.62 -9.18 8.86
C ASP A 178 -19.12 -9.59 7.46
N LEU A 179 -18.89 -8.78 6.46
CA LEU A 179 -19.46 -8.96 5.12
C LEU A 179 -18.54 -9.69 4.15
N LEU A 180 -17.22 -9.66 4.39
CA LEU A 180 -16.15 -10.22 3.56
C LEU A 180 -15.12 -10.96 4.43
N PRO A 181 -15.53 -11.99 5.23
CA PRO A 181 -14.68 -12.60 6.27
C PRO A 181 -13.41 -13.24 5.74
N ASP A 182 -13.38 -13.65 4.47
CA ASP A 182 -12.20 -14.26 3.85
C ASP A 182 -11.12 -13.25 3.47
N TYR A 183 -11.46 -11.94 3.43
CA TYR A 183 -10.52 -10.89 3.05
C TYR A 183 -9.73 -10.40 4.26
N THR A 184 -8.45 -10.14 4.01
CA THR A 184 -7.55 -9.54 5.00
C THR A 184 -7.89 -8.07 5.20
N VAL A 185 -7.84 -7.62 6.45
CA VAL A 185 -8.06 -6.23 6.84
C VAL A 185 -6.92 -5.76 7.74
N TYR A 186 -6.31 -4.61 7.43
CA TYR A 186 -5.36 -3.95 8.33
C TYR A 186 -5.96 -2.66 8.87
N TRP A 187 -5.75 -2.43 10.16
CA TRP A 187 -6.14 -1.18 10.79
C TRP A 187 -5.03 -0.14 10.59
N LEU A 188 -5.39 1.00 9.98
CA LEU A 188 -4.50 2.15 9.82
C LEU A 188 -4.48 2.98 11.10
N ALA A 189 -3.28 3.32 11.58
CA ALA A 189 -3.15 4.21 12.73
C ALA A 189 -1.85 5.03 12.70
N GLY A 190 -1.89 6.22 13.31
CA GLY A 190 -0.71 6.94 13.72
C GLY A 190 -0.14 6.37 15.02
N VAL A 191 1.15 6.55 15.24
CA VAL A 191 1.84 6.08 16.46
C VAL A 191 2.09 7.20 17.48
N ARG A 192 1.53 8.39 17.25
CA ARG A 192 1.51 9.50 18.23
C ARG A 192 0.10 10.01 18.42
N VAL A 193 -0.26 10.29 19.68
CA VAL A 193 -1.53 10.90 20.06
C VAL A 193 -1.27 12.24 20.76
N GLY A 194 -2.16 13.22 20.51
CA GLY A 194 -2.00 14.59 20.98
C GLY A 194 -1.48 15.51 19.87
N LYS A 195 -1.22 16.77 20.23
CA LYS A 195 -0.72 17.79 19.28
C LYS A 195 0.47 18.55 19.88
N GLY A 196 1.42 18.93 19.03
CA GLY A 196 2.59 19.70 19.41
C GLY A 196 3.37 19.04 20.56
N ASN A 197 3.83 19.81 21.54
CA ASN A 197 4.63 19.31 22.66
C ASN A 197 3.88 18.39 23.63
N ALA A 198 2.55 18.24 23.49
CA ALA A 198 1.74 17.30 24.25
C ALA A 198 1.57 15.93 23.55
N ALA A 199 2.15 15.75 22.36
CA ALA A 199 2.09 14.48 21.66
C ALA A 199 2.93 13.42 22.40
N ARG A 200 2.31 12.26 22.67
CA ARG A 200 3.01 11.09 23.21
C ARG A 200 3.00 9.94 22.21
N ALA A 201 4.00 9.08 22.30
CA ALA A 201 3.99 7.81 21.60
C ALA A 201 2.84 6.91 22.12
N VAL A 202 2.25 6.13 21.21
CA VAL A 202 1.37 5.03 21.59
C VAL A 202 2.21 3.81 22.01
N THR A 203 1.67 2.97 22.87
CA THR A 203 2.30 1.71 23.25
C THR A 203 1.86 0.59 22.31
N GLU A 204 2.65 -0.50 22.30
CA GLU A 204 2.33 -1.74 21.57
C GLU A 204 0.97 -2.32 22.04
N ALA A 205 0.71 -2.23 23.34
CA ALA A 205 -0.55 -2.70 23.94
C ALA A 205 -1.76 -1.89 23.41
N GLU A 206 -1.63 -0.58 23.24
CA GLU A 206 -2.69 0.27 22.67
C GLU A 206 -2.93 -0.08 21.20
N ILE A 207 -1.87 -0.35 20.43
CA ILE A 207 -1.98 -0.80 19.02
C ILE A 207 -2.67 -2.17 18.94
N VAL A 208 -2.23 -3.14 19.74
CA VAL A 208 -2.85 -4.47 19.76
C VAL A 208 -4.32 -4.42 20.20
N ALA A 209 -4.64 -3.58 21.20
CA ALA A 209 -6.04 -3.38 21.63
C ALA A 209 -6.88 -2.75 20.52
N GLY A 210 -6.36 -1.73 19.84
CA GLY A 210 -7.02 -1.08 18.71
C GLY A 210 -7.27 -2.02 17.54
N ALA A 211 -6.30 -2.86 17.16
CA ALA A 211 -6.43 -3.85 16.12
C ALA A 211 -7.48 -4.93 16.47
N ARG A 212 -7.53 -5.37 17.72
CA ARG A 212 -8.56 -6.32 18.19
C ARG A 212 -9.96 -5.72 18.15
N GLU A 213 -10.13 -4.47 18.58
CA GLU A 213 -11.40 -3.74 18.49
C GLU A 213 -11.84 -3.59 17.03
N ALA A 214 -10.90 -3.29 16.12
CA ALA A 214 -11.12 -3.25 14.68
C ALA A 214 -11.35 -4.65 14.05
N ARG A 215 -11.11 -5.73 14.79
CA ARG A 215 -11.12 -7.12 14.30
C ARG A 215 -10.16 -7.33 13.11
N ALA A 216 -9.08 -6.56 13.09
CA ALA A 216 -8.11 -6.54 12.01
C ALA A 216 -7.13 -7.74 12.07
N ASP A 217 -6.69 -8.20 10.92
CA ASP A 217 -5.69 -9.27 10.75
C ASP A 217 -4.25 -8.74 10.89
N GLY A 218 -4.08 -7.42 10.91
CA GLY A 218 -2.81 -6.74 11.05
C GLY A 218 -2.98 -5.24 11.24
N VAL A 219 -1.86 -4.55 11.29
CA VAL A 219 -1.79 -3.09 11.41
C VAL A 219 -0.96 -2.50 10.27
N ASP A 220 -1.34 -1.30 9.83
CA ASP A 220 -0.60 -0.51 8.88
C ASP A 220 -0.37 0.88 9.50
N LEU A 221 0.86 1.12 10.00
CA LEU A 221 1.15 2.24 10.89
C LEU A 221 1.96 3.33 10.19
N GLN A 222 1.67 4.58 10.55
CA GLN A 222 2.56 5.68 10.17
C GLN A 222 3.93 5.45 10.82
N PHE A 223 4.96 5.27 9.96
CA PHE A 223 6.30 4.95 10.46
C PHE A 223 6.91 6.13 11.22
N ASP A 224 7.29 5.88 12.46
CA ASP A 224 8.05 6.80 13.29
C ASP A 224 9.20 6.01 13.93
N PRO A 225 10.46 6.21 13.48
CA PRO A 225 11.60 5.43 13.94
C PRO A 225 12.00 5.68 15.40
N ASP A 226 11.44 6.71 16.05
CA ASP A 226 11.64 6.97 17.47
C ASP A 226 10.64 6.21 18.35
N VAL A 227 9.59 5.63 17.74
CA VAL A 227 8.54 4.85 18.43
C VAL A 227 8.58 3.39 17.99
N ILE A 228 8.70 3.14 16.68
CA ILE A 228 8.65 1.80 16.11
C ILE A 228 10.08 1.22 16.07
N ASP A 229 10.41 0.45 17.07
CA ASP A 229 11.63 -0.34 17.13
C ASP A 229 11.35 -1.84 16.96
N LYS A 230 12.41 -2.65 17.05
CA LYS A 230 12.30 -4.11 16.91
C LYS A 230 11.46 -4.77 18.01
N ALA A 231 11.48 -4.22 19.23
CA ALA A 231 10.71 -4.74 20.34
C ALA A 231 9.22 -4.43 20.14
N PHE A 232 8.89 -3.21 19.71
CA PHE A 232 7.53 -2.82 19.37
C PHE A 232 6.91 -3.76 18.31
N VAL A 233 7.62 -3.99 17.20
CA VAL A 233 7.14 -4.87 16.12
C VAL A 233 6.99 -6.31 16.61
N ALA A 234 7.94 -6.80 17.43
CA ALA A 234 7.89 -8.15 17.97
C ALA A 234 6.65 -8.39 18.84
N GLU A 235 6.27 -7.44 19.71
CA GLU A 235 5.07 -7.56 20.54
C GLU A 235 3.78 -7.51 19.73
N VAL A 236 3.71 -6.66 18.68
CA VAL A 236 2.56 -6.63 17.76
C VAL A 236 2.43 -7.97 17.02
N LYS A 237 3.53 -8.50 16.49
CA LYS A 237 3.53 -9.80 15.77
C LYS A 237 3.25 -10.98 16.70
N LYS A 238 3.68 -10.94 17.93
CA LYS A 238 3.37 -11.95 18.97
C LYS A 238 1.87 -12.00 19.27
N ALA A 239 1.14 -10.91 19.10
CA ALA A 239 -0.32 -10.88 19.19
C ALA A 239 -1.03 -11.51 17.98
N GLY A 240 -0.30 -12.03 16.97
CA GLY A 240 -0.81 -12.66 15.76
C GLY A 240 -1.11 -11.67 14.63
N LEU A 241 -0.67 -10.42 14.74
CA LEU A 241 -0.93 -9.37 13.77
C LEU A 241 0.23 -9.25 12.76
N SER A 242 -0.06 -9.09 11.47
CA SER A 242 0.91 -8.65 10.49
C SER A 242 1.21 -7.16 10.67
N PHE A 243 2.42 -6.72 10.24
CA PHE A 243 2.92 -5.38 10.53
C PHE A 243 3.36 -4.68 9.25
N HIS A 244 2.66 -3.63 8.87
CA HIS A 244 2.88 -2.82 7.67
C HIS A 244 3.10 -1.36 8.06
N VAL A 245 3.76 -0.59 7.19
CA VAL A 245 4.04 0.83 7.46
C VAL A 245 3.88 1.71 6.23
N TRP A 246 3.49 2.98 6.47
CA TRP A 246 3.30 4.04 5.48
C TRP A 246 3.74 5.40 6.04
N THR A 247 3.94 6.45 5.25
CA THR A 247 4.40 6.47 3.86
C THR A 247 5.88 6.77 3.88
N ILE A 248 6.70 5.91 3.32
CA ILE A 248 8.16 6.02 3.40
C ILE A 248 8.73 6.24 1.99
N ASP A 249 9.38 7.37 1.76
CA ASP A 249 9.85 7.79 0.46
C ASP A 249 11.39 7.85 0.33
N THR A 250 12.10 7.36 1.35
CA THR A 250 13.57 7.27 1.30
C THR A 250 14.05 5.84 1.54
N LEU A 251 15.08 5.42 0.81
CA LEU A 251 15.63 4.07 0.96
C LEU A 251 16.19 3.81 2.37
N PRO A 252 16.92 4.73 3.03
CA PRO A 252 17.38 4.51 4.40
C PRO A 252 16.26 4.24 5.40
N GLU A 253 15.13 4.96 5.30
CA GLU A 253 13.96 4.72 6.15
C GLU A 253 13.27 3.39 5.83
N ALA A 254 13.11 3.05 4.55
CA ALA A 254 12.55 1.77 4.13
C ALA A 254 13.40 0.59 4.65
N MET A 255 14.72 0.68 4.53
CA MET A 255 15.64 -0.31 5.09
C MET A 255 15.51 -0.42 6.61
N ARG A 256 15.34 0.71 7.31
CA ARG A 256 15.11 0.74 8.75
C ARG A 256 13.79 0.07 9.13
N ALA A 257 12.71 0.34 8.41
CA ALA A 257 11.41 -0.30 8.61
C ALA A 257 11.49 -1.83 8.43
N PHE A 258 12.16 -2.31 7.37
CA PHE A 258 12.37 -3.74 7.18
C PHE A 258 13.29 -4.35 8.26
N ALA A 259 14.32 -3.64 8.69
CA ALA A 259 15.24 -4.11 9.74
C ALA A 259 14.55 -4.29 11.11
N VAL A 260 13.54 -3.47 11.43
CA VAL A 260 12.74 -3.65 12.64
C VAL A 260 11.64 -4.71 12.48
N GLY A 261 11.36 -5.16 11.25
CA GLY A 261 10.47 -6.29 10.99
C GLY A 261 9.17 -5.95 10.26
N ALA A 262 9.07 -4.82 9.55
CA ALA A 262 7.92 -4.56 8.70
C ALA A 262 7.78 -5.61 7.58
N ASP A 263 6.54 -6.02 7.29
CA ASP A 263 6.23 -6.97 6.23
C ASP A 263 6.15 -6.30 4.86
N THR A 264 5.63 -5.06 4.82
CA THR A 264 5.62 -4.21 3.63
C THR A 264 5.80 -2.73 4.00
N VAL A 265 6.23 -1.96 3.03
CA VAL A 265 6.35 -0.50 3.08
C VAL A 265 5.53 0.10 1.96
N THR A 266 4.59 0.98 2.30
CA THR A 266 3.84 1.79 1.33
C THR A 266 4.61 3.08 1.04
N THR A 267 4.82 3.39 -0.25
CA THR A 267 5.69 4.49 -0.71
C THR A 267 5.15 5.17 -1.96
N ASN A 268 5.37 6.48 -2.09
CA ASN A 268 5.07 7.21 -3.34
C ASN A 268 6.08 6.91 -4.47
N ARG A 269 7.20 6.22 -4.18
CA ARG A 269 8.37 6.06 -5.06
C ARG A 269 8.81 4.59 -5.14
N ALA A 270 7.85 3.66 -5.36
CA ALA A 270 8.15 2.23 -5.28
C ALA A 270 9.25 1.80 -6.26
N LYS A 271 9.17 2.26 -7.51
CA LYS A 271 10.20 2.02 -8.53
C LYS A 271 11.56 2.57 -8.09
N ASP A 272 11.62 3.87 -7.72
CA ASP A 272 12.88 4.52 -7.40
C ASP A 272 13.57 3.86 -6.19
N LEU A 273 12.80 3.56 -5.12
CA LEU A 273 13.34 2.89 -3.93
C LEU A 273 13.88 1.49 -4.27
N TYR A 274 13.22 0.77 -5.16
CA TYR A 274 13.68 -0.55 -5.58
C TYR A 274 14.93 -0.47 -6.46
N GLU A 275 15.00 0.48 -7.39
CA GLU A 275 16.19 0.74 -8.20
C GLU A 275 17.38 1.17 -7.35
N GLU A 276 17.19 2.12 -6.40
CA GLU A 276 18.21 2.53 -5.43
C GLU A 276 18.73 1.33 -4.61
N TYR A 277 17.83 0.47 -4.14
CA TYR A 277 18.20 -0.75 -3.41
C TYR A 277 19.02 -1.69 -4.28
N CYS A 278 18.61 -1.96 -5.52
CA CYS A 278 19.33 -2.83 -6.44
C CYS A 278 20.74 -2.31 -6.74
N LEU A 279 20.87 -1.00 -6.96
CA LEU A 279 22.18 -0.37 -7.23
C LEU A 279 23.15 -0.49 -6.05
N LEU A 280 22.68 -0.43 -4.83
CA LEU A 280 23.53 -0.39 -3.63
C LEU A 280 23.77 -1.78 -3.02
N TYR A 281 22.84 -2.71 -3.14
CA TYR A 281 22.84 -3.94 -2.36
C TYR A 281 22.66 -5.23 -3.18
N ALA A 282 22.17 -5.17 -4.42
CA ALA A 282 22.08 -6.37 -5.24
C ALA A 282 23.48 -6.81 -5.72
N PRO A 283 23.76 -8.14 -5.77
CA PRO A 283 25.00 -8.64 -6.35
C PRO A 283 25.16 -8.16 -7.79
N GLN A 284 26.35 -7.64 -8.16
CA GLN A 284 26.62 -7.10 -9.51
C GLN A 284 26.42 -8.12 -10.65
N SER A 285 26.34 -9.42 -10.34
CA SER A 285 26.00 -10.47 -11.29
C SER A 285 24.51 -10.48 -11.71
N GLU A 286 23.66 -9.75 -11.03
CA GLU A 286 22.21 -9.64 -11.29
C GLU A 286 21.79 -8.26 -11.86
N THR A 287 22.74 -7.46 -12.37
CA THR A 287 22.46 -6.20 -13.07
C THR A 287 21.83 -6.41 -14.47
N ARG A 288 20.90 -7.36 -14.58
CA ARG A 288 19.83 -7.30 -15.57
C ARG A 288 18.83 -6.25 -15.08
N ASP A 289 18.32 -5.46 -16.02
CA ASP A 289 17.16 -4.59 -15.78
C ASP A 289 16.18 -5.34 -14.85
N PRO A 290 15.97 -4.90 -13.59
CA PRO A 290 15.12 -5.62 -12.64
C PRO A 290 13.68 -5.76 -13.15
N PHE A 291 13.34 -5.10 -14.27
CA PHE A 291 12.06 -5.15 -14.95
C PHE A 291 12.09 -5.86 -16.31
N ALA A 292 13.27 -6.29 -16.84
CA ALA A 292 13.43 -6.85 -18.19
C ALA A 292 12.95 -8.31 -18.37
N ASP A 293 12.74 -9.07 -17.30
CA ASP A 293 12.39 -10.49 -17.39
C ASP A 293 10.85 -10.73 -17.30
N ARG A 294 10.08 -9.79 -17.89
CA ARG A 294 8.63 -9.88 -17.91
C ARG A 294 8.14 -10.10 -19.33
N THR A 295 8.19 -11.35 -19.77
CA THR A 295 7.29 -11.80 -20.84
C THR A 295 5.86 -11.53 -20.36
N ILE A 296 5.25 -10.51 -20.95
CA ILE A 296 3.83 -10.21 -20.78
C ILE A 296 3.07 -11.33 -21.48
N ASP A 297 2.68 -12.35 -20.72
CA ASP A 297 1.66 -13.28 -21.20
C ASP A 297 0.34 -12.50 -21.33
N GLY A 298 0.03 -12.14 -22.56
CA GLY A 298 -1.21 -11.51 -22.97
C GLY A 298 -1.16 -9.97 -23.02
N ALA A 299 -0.53 -9.42 -24.03
CA ALA A 299 -0.77 -8.05 -24.48
C ALA A 299 -2.26 -7.89 -24.80
N LEU A 300 -2.99 -7.12 -23.98
CA LEU A 300 -4.30 -6.61 -24.36
C LEU A 300 -4.08 -5.56 -25.46
N PRO A 301 -4.81 -5.63 -26.58
CA PRO A 301 -4.68 -4.63 -27.64
C PRO A 301 -5.08 -3.25 -27.09
N LEU A 302 -4.31 -2.25 -27.42
CA LEU A 302 -4.66 -0.83 -27.26
C LEU A 302 -5.98 -0.62 -28.00
N MET A 303 -7.05 -0.42 -27.29
CA MET A 303 -8.31 0.07 -27.87
C MET A 303 -8.18 1.57 -28.10
N PRO A 304 -8.70 2.08 -29.26
CA PRO A 304 -8.56 3.48 -29.68
C PRO A 304 -9.27 4.47 -28.74
#